data_71731aea9d6a384c3ce57169761a227d
#
_entry.id   71731aea9d6a384c3ce57169761a227d
#
_cell.length_a   1.000
_cell.length_b   1.000
_cell.length_c   1.000
_cell.angle_alpha   90.00
_cell.angle_beta   90.00
_cell.angle_gamma   90.00
#
_symmetry.space_group_name_H-M   'P 1'
#
loop_
_entity.id
_entity.type
_entity.pdbx_description
1 polymer ?
#
loop_
_entity_poly.entity_id
_entity_poly.type
_entity_poly.pdbx_seq_one_letter_code
_entity_poly.pdbx_strand_id
1 'polypeptide(L)'
;MTAEHQNEALVRRLWGLFEARRWDEARELLREDFVAEWPHSLERMRGRDNFIELNRNYPDGWTIRVDRVVAGGDVVVSEITVTQGEATFHAASFFEARDGKLVRAREYWVERGSESHPERARWTEPLE
;
A
#
# COMPACT_ATOMS: atom_id res chain seq x y z
N MET A 1 23.68 -8.21 -2.97
CA MET A 1 22.45 -7.42 -2.80
C MET A 1 22.24 -7.13 -1.32
N THR A 2 21.96 -5.88 -0.96
CA THR A 2 21.76 -5.50 0.44
C THR A 2 20.40 -5.95 0.94
N ALA A 3 20.23 -6.01 2.26
CA ALA A 3 18.94 -6.30 2.87
C ALA A 3 17.89 -5.26 2.44
N GLU A 4 18.29 -4.00 2.30
CA GLU A 4 17.40 -2.94 1.86
C GLU A 4 16.91 -3.16 0.44
N HIS A 5 17.77 -3.57 -0.48
CA HIS A 5 17.37 -3.93 -1.84
C HIS A 5 16.39 -5.11 -1.85
N GLN A 6 16.65 -6.11 -1.00
CA GLN A 6 15.77 -7.27 -0.89
C GLN A 6 14.40 -6.88 -0.33
N ASN A 7 14.37 -6.01 0.67
CA ASN A 7 13.13 -5.54 1.28
C ASN A 7 12.32 -4.68 0.32
N GLU A 8 13.01 -3.83 -0.46
CA GLU A 8 12.39 -3.03 -1.51
C GLU A 8 11.76 -3.92 -2.58
N ALA A 9 12.49 -4.93 -3.03
CA ALA A 9 12.00 -5.89 -4.01
C ALA A 9 10.79 -6.66 -3.47
N LEU A 10 10.78 -6.98 -2.18
CA LEU A 10 9.69 -7.69 -1.54
C LEU A 10 8.38 -6.88 -1.61
N VAL A 11 8.44 -5.58 -1.33
CA VAL A 11 7.26 -4.70 -1.40
C VAL A 11 6.80 -4.51 -2.84
N ARG A 12 7.74 -4.33 -3.79
CA ARG A 12 7.38 -4.24 -5.20
C ARG A 12 6.69 -5.52 -5.68
N ARG A 13 7.18 -6.67 -5.24
CA ARG A 13 6.59 -7.95 -5.57
C ARG A 13 5.18 -8.09 -4.99
N LEU A 14 4.97 -7.63 -3.76
CA LEU A 14 3.64 -7.65 -3.14
C LEU A 14 2.62 -6.91 -4.00
N TRP A 15 2.92 -5.67 -4.37
CA TRP A 15 2.01 -4.88 -5.20
C TRP A 15 1.82 -5.48 -6.59
N GLY A 16 2.87 -6.06 -7.17
CA GLY A 16 2.78 -6.75 -8.47
C GLY A 16 1.87 -7.97 -8.41
N LEU A 17 1.93 -8.74 -7.33
CA LEU A 17 1.07 -9.90 -7.14
C LEU A 17 -0.38 -9.49 -6.88
N PHE A 18 -0.60 -8.39 -6.16
CA PHE A 18 -1.93 -7.80 -5.98
C PHE A 18 -2.51 -7.38 -7.33
N GLU A 19 -1.73 -6.69 -8.15
CA GLU A 19 -2.17 -6.28 -9.48
C GLU A 19 -2.53 -7.48 -10.36
N ALA A 20 -1.77 -8.55 -10.24
CA ALA A 20 -2.01 -9.80 -10.97
C ALA A 20 -3.10 -10.66 -10.34
N ARG A 21 -3.64 -10.27 -9.20
CA ARG A 21 -4.64 -11.02 -8.42
C ARG A 21 -4.14 -12.40 -7.98
N ARG A 22 -2.84 -12.53 -7.75
CA ARG A 22 -2.20 -13.78 -7.34
C ARG A 22 -2.10 -13.83 -5.82
N TRP A 23 -3.24 -14.02 -5.19
CA TRP A 23 -3.41 -13.87 -3.75
C TRP A 23 -2.63 -14.88 -2.91
N ASP A 24 -2.56 -16.13 -3.35
CA ASP A 24 -1.84 -17.17 -2.60
C ASP A 24 -0.34 -16.89 -2.58
N GLU A 25 0.21 -16.42 -3.70
CA GLU A 25 1.63 -16.04 -3.76
C GLU A 25 1.90 -14.78 -2.94
N ALA A 26 0.98 -13.81 -2.97
CA ALA A 26 1.11 -12.60 -2.15
C ALA A 26 1.11 -12.94 -0.66
N ARG A 27 0.25 -13.88 -0.25
CA ARG A 27 0.18 -14.35 1.14
C ARG A 27 1.54 -14.84 1.63
N GLU A 28 2.29 -15.55 0.79
CA GLU A 28 3.57 -16.11 1.15
C GLU A 28 4.66 -15.06 1.43
N LEU A 29 4.47 -13.81 0.99
CA LEU A 29 5.38 -12.72 1.29
C LEU A 29 5.17 -12.16 2.70
N LEU A 30 4.08 -12.52 3.35
CA LEU A 30 3.67 -12.00 4.65
C LEU A 30 3.90 -13.05 5.72
N ARG A 31 4.39 -12.62 6.89
CA ARG A 31 4.45 -13.51 8.05
C ARG A 31 3.03 -13.82 8.51
N GLU A 32 2.82 -15.03 9.04
CA GLU A 32 1.48 -15.50 9.42
C GLU A 32 0.76 -14.51 10.36
N ASP A 33 1.50 -13.92 11.29
CA ASP A 33 0.98 -12.95 12.26
C ASP A 33 1.06 -11.49 11.78
N PHE A 34 1.23 -11.26 10.48
CA PHE A 34 1.25 -9.92 9.88
C PHE A 34 0.04 -9.10 10.34
N VAL A 35 0.26 -7.80 10.56
CA VAL A 35 -0.80 -6.87 10.93
C VAL A 35 -0.71 -5.64 10.04
N ALA A 36 -1.83 -5.23 9.47
CA ALA A 36 -1.94 -3.95 8.75
C ALA A 36 -2.86 -3.01 9.53
N GLU A 37 -2.48 -1.75 9.58
CA GLU A 37 -3.24 -0.72 10.27
C GLU A 37 -3.62 0.39 9.31
N TRP A 38 -4.85 0.85 9.42
CA TRP A 38 -5.39 2.00 8.69
C TRP A 38 -5.78 3.09 9.69
N PRO A 39 -4.83 3.99 10.06
CA PRO A 39 -5.13 5.03 11.06
C PRO A 39 -6.27 5.96 10.67
N HIS A 40 -6.42 6.24 9.36
CA HIS A 40 -7.45 7.16 8.88
C HIS A 40 -8.89 6.65 9.11
N SER A 41 -9.07 5.33 9.19
CA SER A 41 -10.40 4.72 9.43
C SER A 41 -10.46 4.02 10.79
N LEU A 42 -9.35 4.00 11.55
CA LEU A 42 -9.24 3.33 12.85
C LEU A 42 -9.48 1.82 12.75
N GLU A 43 -9.02 1.22 11.65
CA GLU A 43 -9.19 -0.20 11.41
C GLU A 43 -7.85 -0.92 11.45
N ARG A 44 -7.90 -2.20 11.79
CA ARG A 44 -6.73 -3.07 11.80
C ARG A 44 -7.09 -4.42 11.21
N MET A 45 -6.25 -4.92 10.34
CA MET A 45 -6.35 -6.28 9.80
C MET A 45 -5.31 -7.14 10.53
N ARG A 46 -5.78 -8.01 11.41
CA ARG A 46 -4.90 -8.87 12.21
C ARG A 46 -4.73 -10.21 11.51
N GLY A 47 -3.46 -10.57 11.24
CA GLY A 47 -3.10 -11.78 10.51
C GLY A 47 -3.07 -11.56 9.01
N ARG A 48 -2.15 -12.30 8.34
CA ARG A 48 -2.00 -12.16 6.88
C ARG A 48 -3.26 -12.56 6.13
N ASP A 49 -4.01 -13.52 6.64
CA ASP A 49 -5.22 -13.97 5.95
C ASP A 49 -6.27 -12.88 5.89
N ASN A 50 -6.45 -12.12 6.96
CA ASN A 50 -7.41 -11.00 6.96
C ASN A 50 -6.98 -9.90 5.99
N PHE A 51 -5.68 -9.61 5.92
CA PHE A 51 -5.17 -8.61 4.99
C PHE A 51 -5.41 -9.05 3.53
N ILE A 52 -5.08 -10.29 3.22
CA ILE A 52 -5.28 -10.84 1.88
C ILE A 52 -6.77 -10.88 1.53
N GLU A 53 -7.62 -11.40 2.42
CA GLU A 53 -9.06 -11.52 2.15
C GLU A 53 -9.76 -10.18 1.99
N LEU A 54 -9.37 -9.17 2.77
CA LEU A 54 -9.92 -7.83 2.60
C LEU A 54 -9.63 -7.30 1.19
N ASN A 55 -8.38 -7.43 0.76
CA ASN A 55 -7.97 -6.93 -0.56
C ASN A 55 -8.58 -7.76 -1.70
N ARG A 56 -8.63 -9.08 -1.52
CA ARG A 56 -9.21 -9.99 -2.51
C ARG A 56 -10.70 -9.72 -2.73
N ASN A 57 -11.43 -9.40 -1.66
CA ASN A 57 -12.87 -9.19 -1.72
C ASN A 57 -13.26 -7.73 -1.97
N TYR A 58 -12.28 -6.84 -2.11
CA TYR A 58 -12.56 -5.46 -2.47
C TYR A 58 -13.15 -5.44 -3.89
N PRO A 59 -14.14 -4.57 -4.16
CA PRO A 59 -14.75 -4.51 -5.50
C PRO A 59 -13.69 -4.40 -6.58
N ASP A 60 -13.74 -5.29 -7.57
CA ASP A 60 -12.73 -5.35 -8.61
C ASP A 60 -12.80 -4.15 -9.57
N GLY A 61 -11.86 -4.08 -10.50
CA GLY A 61 -11.76 -2.98 -11.46
C GLY A 61 -10.66 -1.98 -11.13
N TRP A 62 -9.89 -2.24 -10.06
CA TRP A 62 -8.79 -1.37 -9.67
C TRP A 62 -7.48 -1.80 -10.33
N THR A 63 -6.63 -0.83 -10.59
CA THR A 63 -5.28 -1.01 -11.16
C THR A 63 -4.28 -0.28 -10.27
N ILE A 64 -3.20 -0.94 -9.92
CA ILE A 64 -2.13 -0.38 -9.08
C ILE A 64 -0.96 0.06 -9.95
N ARG A 65 -0.49 1.29 -9.72
CA ARG A 65 0.79 1.76 -10.22
C ARG A 65 1.70 2.05 -9.02
N VAL A 66 2.87 1.45 -9.00
CA VAL A 66 3.87 1.73 -7.96
C VAL A 66 4.64 2.98 -8.39
N ASP A 67 4.52 4.05 -7.63
CA ASP A 67 5.17 5.31 -7.94
C ASP A 67 6.58 5.37 -7.37
N ARG A 68 6.76 4.88 -6.14
CA ARG A 68 8.05 4.95 -5.47
C ARG A 68 8.12 3.94 -4.34
N VAL A 69 9.28 3.33 -4.16
CA VAL A 69 9.58 2.46 -3.02
C VAL A 69 10.95 2.85 -2.48
N VAL A 70 11.02 3.07 -1.17
CA VAL A 70 12.25 3.47 -0.50
C VAL A 70 12.43 2.61 0.75
N ALA A 71 13.57 1.99 0.90
CA ALA A 71 13.89 1.19 2.08
C ALA A 71 14.94 1.90 2.94
N GLY A 72 14.74 1.84 4.25
CA GLY A 72 15.70 2.31 5.24
C GLY A 72 15.73 1.31 6.40
N GLY A 73 16.80 0.52 6.49
CA GLY A 73 16.87 -0.56 7.46
C GLY A 73 15.74 -1.58 7.20
N ASP A 74 14.98 -1.89 8.23
CA ASP A 74 13.87 -2.83 8.16
C ASP A 74 12.56 -2.20 7.68
N VAL A 75 12.55 -0.90 7.46
CA VAL A 75 11.34 -0.17 7.06
C VAL A 75 11.37 0.08 5.55
N VAL A 76 10.25 -0.21 4.90
CA VAL A 76 10.09 0.07 3.47
C VAL A 76 8.84 0.92 3.28
N VAL A 77 8.99 2.05 2.62
CA VAL A 77 7.86 2.92 2.32
C VAL A 77 7.54 2.79 0.84
N SER A 78 6.28 2.54 0.54
CA SER A 78 5.80 2.57 -0.84
C SER A 78 4.77 3.67 -1.02
N GLU A 79 4.82 4.28 -2.19
CA GLU A 79 3.81 5.22 -2.65
C GLU A 79 3.19 4.60 -3.90
N ILE A 80 1.88 4.42 -3.87
CA ILE A 80 1.16 3.83 -5.01
C ILE A 80 -0.02 4.71 -5.40
N THR A 81 -0.40 4.61 -6.67
CA THR A 81 -1.61 5.21 -7.20
C THR A 81 -2.52 4.09 -7.66
N VAL A 82 -3.76 4.12 -7.22
CA VAL A 82 -4.77 3.12 -7.58
C VAL A 82 -5.89 3.82 -8.33
N THR A 83 -6.19 3.34 -9.54
CA THR A 83 -7.32 3.85 -10.30
C THR A 83 -8.43 2.81 -10.33
N GLN A 84 -9.67 3.27 -10.18
CA GLN A 84 -10.85 2.40 -10.22
C GLN A 84 -11.99 3.19 -10.85
N GLY A 85 -12.30 2.91 -12.12
CA GLY A 85 -13.22 3.73 -12.89
C GLY A 85 -12.69 5.15 -12.99
N GLU A 86 -13.49 6.13 -12.57
CA GLU A 86 -13.09 7.55 -12.58
C GLU A 86 -12.40 7.98 -11.27
N ALA A 87 -12.37 7.11 -10.27
CA ALA A 87 -11.75 7.43 -8.99
C ALA A 87 -10.25 7.14 -9.03
N THR A 88 -9.48 7.98 -8.35
CA THR A 88 -8.05 7.79 -8.17
C THR A 88 -7.73 7.92 -6.70
N PHE A 89 -6.98 6.94 -6.19
CA PHE A 89 -6.57 6.92 -4.79
C PHE A 89 -5.05 6.90 -4.71
N HIS A 90 -4.52 7.47 -3.65
CA HIS A 90 -3.09 7.41 -3.35
C HIS A 90 -2.92 6.75 -1.99
N ALA A 91 -1.90 5.92 -1.89
CA ALA A 91 -1.57 5.32 -0.60
C ALA A 91 -0.09 5.45 -0.31
N ALA A 92 0.22 5.84 0.92
CA ALA A 92 1.55 5.72 1.47
C ALA A 92 1.51 4.59 2.48
N SER A 93 2.33 3.57 2.27
CA SER A 93 2.37 2.39 3.11
C SER A 93 3.76 2.23 3.72
N PHE A 94 3.80 2.09 5.04
CA PHE A 94 5.02 1.88 5.81
C PHE A 94 5.04 0.42 6.23
N PHE A 95 5.91 -0.36 5.58
CA PHE A 95 6.06 -1.79 5.87
C PHE A 95 7.27 -2.01 6.77
N GLU A 96 7.19 -3.01 7.62
CA GLU A 96 8.34 -3.55 8.30
C GLU A 96 8.64 -4.93 7.73
N ALA A 97 9.91 -5.18 7.41
CA ALA A 97 10.38 -6.46 6.88
C ALA A 97 11.33 -7.12 7.86
N ARG A 98 11.25 -8.44 7.96
CA ARG A 98 12.14 -9.22 8.82
C ARG A 98 12.31 -10.61 8.24
N ASP A 99 13.57 -11.03 8.09
CA ASP A 99 13.91 -12.38 7.62
C ASP A 99 13.20 -12.74 6.30
N GLY A 100 13.14 -11.78 5.37
CA GLY A 100 12.56 -12.01 4.05
C GLY A 100 11.05 -12.02 3.99
N LYS A 101 10.38 -11.57 5.05
CA LYS A 101 8.91 -11.49 5.11
C LYS A 101 8.49 -10.12 5.59
N LEU A 102 7.29 -9.70 5.17
CA LEU A 102 6.67 -8.50 5.71
C LEU A 102 5.94 -8.87 7.00
N VAL A 103 6.16 -8.09 8.05
CA VAL A 103 5.62 -8.41 9.38
C VAL A 103 4.57 -7.41 9.83
N ARG A 104 4.58 -6.20 9.25
CA ARG A 104 3.64 -5.15 9.63
C ARG A 104 3.52 -4.13 8.51
N ALA A 105 2.35 -3.51 8.41
CA ALA A 105 2.14 -2.35 7.54
C ALA A 105 1.26 -1.32 8.25
N ARG A 106 1.55 -0.04 7.99
CA ARG A 106 0.66 1.06 8.37
C ARG A 106 0.42 1.85 7.09
N GLU A 107 -0.84 2.00 6.70
CA GLU A 107 -1.19 2.58 5.41
C GLU A 107 -2.12 3.76 5.55
N TYR A 108 -1.88 4.78 4.71
CA TYR A 108 -2.69 5.99 4.65
C TYR A 108 -3.24 6.09 3.23
N TRP A 109 -4.56 6.05 3.12
CA TRP A 109 -5.25 6.11 1.84
C TRP A 109 -6.01 7.42 1.71
N VAL A 110 -5.89 8.07 0.56
CA VAL A 110 -6.64 9.29 0.26
C VAL A 110 -7.20 9.19 -1.15
N GLU A 111 -8.37 9.78 -1.36
CA GLU A 111 -8.92 9.91 -2.70
C GLU A 111 -8.49 11.25 -3.29
N ARG A 112 -8.06 11.24 -4.56
CA ARG A 112 -7.61 12.44 -5.24
C ARG A 112 -8.74 13.45 -5.32
N GLY A 113 -8.44 14.71 -4.97
CA GLY A 113 -9.39 15.81 -5.07
C GLY A 113 -10.36 15.92 -3.90
N SER A 114 -10.21 15.07 -2.87
CA SER A 114 -11.18 14.97 -1.79
C SER A 114 -11.21 16.14 -0.82
N GLU A 115 -10.13 16.92 -0.74
CA GLU A 115 -10.00 17.96 0.30
C GLU A 115 -9.53 19.32 -0.23
N SER A 116 -10.05 19.69 -1.39
CA SER A 116 -9.76 21.00 -1.94
C SER A 116 -10.69 22.05 -1.30
N HIS A 117 -10.14 23.22 -0.94
CA HIS A 117 -10.88 24.29 -0.27
C HIS A 117 -10.67 25.61 -1.01
N PRO A 118 -11.76 26.32 -1.38
CA PRO A 118 -11.66 27.59 -2.10
C PRO A 118 -10.84 28.67 -1.38
N GLU A 119 -10.87 28.69 -0.05
CA GLU A 119 -10.13 29.69 0.73
C GLU A 119 -8.61 29.55 0.63
N ARG A 120 -8.11 28.44 0.09
CA ARG A 120 -6.68 28.24 -0.14
C ARG A 120 -6.21 28.80 -1.48
N ALA A 121 -7.14 29.20 -2.35
CA ALA A 121 -6.85 29.54 -3.75
C ALA A 121 -5.82 30.67 -3.93
N ARG A 122 -5.70 31.58 -2.97
CA ARG A 122 -4.72 32.65 -3.06
C ARG A 122 -3.26 32.16 -2.89
N TRP A 123 -3.06 30.95 -2.40
CA TRP A 123 -1.72 30.38 -2.17
C TRP A 123 -1.49 29.07 -2.92
N THR A 124 -2.49 28.57 -3.61
CA THR A 124 -2.39 27.28 -4.30
C THR A 124 -2.83 27.43 -5.75
N GLU A 125 -2.38 26.50 -6.56
CA GLU A 125 -2.82 26.35 -7.93
C GLU A 125 -3.15 24.89 -8.20
N PRO A 126 -3.94 24.55 -9.22
CA PRO A 126 -4.22 23.17 -9.56
C PRO A 126 -2.93 22.39 -9.81
N LEU A 127 -2.90 21.14 -9.36
CA LEU A 127 -1.75 20.26 -9.59
C LEU A 127 -1.64 19.85 -11.07
N GLU A 128 -2.78 19.81 -11.74
CA GLU A 128 -2.88 19.43 -13.17
C GLU A 128 -3.69 20.44 -13.95
#